data_d3009a2fa3898eddb9093927671d838c
#
_entry.id   d3009a2fa3898eddb9093927671d838c
#
_cell.length_a   1.000
_cell.length_b   1.000
_cell.length_c   1.000
_cell.angle_alpha   90.00
_cell.angle_beta   90.00
_cell.angle_gamma   90.00
#
_symmetry.space_group_name_H-M   'P 1'
#
loop_
_entity.id
_entity.type
_entity.pdbx_description
1 polymer ?
#
loop_
_entity_poly.entity_id
_entity_poly.type
_entity_poly.pdbx_seq_one_letter_code
_entity_poly.pdbx_strand_id
1 'polypeptide(L)'
;MARIAGVDLPRDKRVEIGLTYIYGIGRTSATRILAEAGVNPDTRCRDLTDDEVKKISAVIDETQTVEGDLRREIALNIKRLQEIGCFRGIRHRKGLPVRGQKTKTNARTRKGPKRTVANKKK
;
A
#
# COMPACT_ATOMS: atom_id res chain seq x y z
N MET A 1 1.81 16.72 -16.07
CA MET A 1 1.30 15.91 -14.95
C MET A 1 2.47 15.26 -14.23
N ALA A 2 2.55 15.41 -12.93
CA ALA A 2 3.65 14.84 -12.18
C ALA A 2 3.49 13.30 -12.06
N ARG A 3 4.59 12.60 -12.30
CA ARG A 3 4.62 11.14 -12.21
C ARG A 3 5.80 10.72 -11.36
N ILE A 4 5.52 9.98 -10.29
CA ILE A 4 6.53 9.53 -9.34
C ILE A 4 6.32 8.05 -9.06
N ALA A 5 7.41 7.27 -9.08
CA ALA A 5 7.37 5.83 -8.85
C ALA A 5 6.40 5.10 -9.81
N GLY A 6 6.24 5.61 -11.01
CA GLY A 6 5.34 5.04 -12.00
C GLY A 6 3.87 5.39 -11.80
N VAL A 7 3.55 6.26 -10.84
CA VAL A 7 2.17 6.65 -10.53
C VAL A 7 1.92 8.09 -10.94
N ASP A 8 0.84 8.33 -11.68
CA ASP A 8 0.42 9.69 -12.03
C ASP A 8 -0.28 10.32 -10.82
N LEU A 9 0.24 11.44 -10.35
CA LEU A 9 -0.33 12.12 -9.20
C LEU A 9 -1.57 12.93 -9.58
N PRO A 10 -2.57 13.01 -8.69
CA PRO A 10 -3.77 13.81 -8.96
C PRO A 10 -3.42 15.30 -9.01
N ARG A 11 -3.81 15.98 -10.10
CA ARG A 11 -3.39 17.36 -10.37
C ARG A 11 -3.92 18.36 -9.34
N ASP A 12 -5.13 18.15 -8.87
CA ASP A 12 -5.83 19.12 -8.02
C ASP A 12 -5.55 18.96 -6.53
N LYS A 13 -4.82 17.91 -6.14
CA LYS A 13 -4.51 17.64 -4.74
C LYS A 13 -3.16 18.27 -4.36
N ARG A 14 -3.02 18.62 -3.08
CA ARG A 14 -1.72 19.03 -2.54
C ARG A 14 -0.74 17.86 -2.71
N VAL A 15 0.53 18.17 -2.87
CA VAL A 15 1.54 17.13 -3.06
C VAL A 15 1.59 16.14 -1.89
N GLU A 16 1.37 16.63 -0.66
CA GLU A 16 1.30 15.76 0.52
C GLU A 16 0.24 14.67 0.38
N ILE A 17 -0.94 15.05 -0.11
CA ILE A 17 -2.04 14.12 -0.32
C ILE A 17 -1.80 13.29 -1.59
N GLY A 18 -1.27 13.90 -2.64
CA GLY A 18 -0.98 13.23 -3.90
C GLY A 18 -0.01 12.06 -3.72
N LEU A 19 1.01 12.22 -2.89
CA LEU A 19 1.97 11.15 -2.64
C LEU A 19 1.34 9.92 -1.99
N THR A 20 0.24 10.08 -1.27
CA THR A 20 -0.45 8.93 -0.65
C THR A 20 -1.10 8.01 -1.68
N TYR A 21 -1.21 8.43 -2.93
CA TYR A 21 -1.71 7.58 -4.02
C TYR A 21 -0.69 6.53 -4.44
N ILE A 22 0.57 6.68 -4.02
CA ILE A 22 1.61 5.69 -4.27
C ILE A 22 1.48 4.59 -3.22
N TYR A 23 1.42 3.34 -3.67
CA TYR A 23 1.33 2.20 -2.75
C TYR A 23 2.57 2.12 -1.86
N GLY A 24 2.37 2.15 -0.58
CA GLY A 24 3.44 2.14 0.41
C GLY A 24 3.72 3.49 1.06
N ILE A 25 3.11 4.57 0.57
CA ILE A 25 3.27 5.90 1.16
C ILE A 25 1.94 6.34 1.76
N GLY A 26 1.95 6.53 3.07
CA GLY A 26 0.84 7.12 3.80
C GLY A 26 1.09 8.59 4.06
N ARG A 27 0.18 9.23 4.77
CA ARG A 27 0.27 10.67 5.05
C ARG A 27 1.54 11.03 5.83
N THR A 28 1.88 10.26 6.86
CA THR A 28 3.09 10.50 7.66
C THR A 28 4.36 10.36 6.84
N SER A 29 4.43 9.31 6.01
CA SER A 29 5.57 9.11 5.12
C SER A 29 5.67 10.23 4.09
N ALA A 30 4.54 10.68 3.55
CA ALA A 30 4.51 11.80 2.61
C ALA A 30 5.07 13.07 3.24
N THR A 31 4.66 13.39 4.46
CA THR A 31 5.16 14.57 5.18
C THR A 31 6.67 14.50 5.37
N ARG A 32 7.18 13.34 5.76
CA ARG A 32 8.61 13.13 5.98
C ARG A 32 9.40 13.26 4.67
N ILE A 33 8.90 12.68 3.61
CA ILE A 33 9.53 12.75 2.29
C ILE A 33 9.66 14.20 1.82
N LEU A 34 8.59 14.96 1.96
CA LEU A 34 8.58 16.37 1.53
C LEU A 34 9.52 17.22 2.38
N ALA A 35 9.61 16.95 3.68
CA ALA A 35 10.54 17.65 4.55
C ALA A 35 11.99 17.40 4.13
N GLU A 36 12.35 16.15 3.83
CA GLU A 36 13.69 15.79 3.39
C GLU A 36 14.01 16.38 2.00
N ALA A 37 13.03 16.41 1.11
CA ALA A 37 13.21 16.97 -0.22
C ALA A 37 13.19 18.50 -0.24
N GLY A 38 12.77 19.13 0.85
CA GLY A 38 12.68 20.60 0.93
C GLY A 38 11.55 21.17 0.09
N VAL A 39 10.47 20.44 -0.12
CA VAL A 39 9.33 20.85 -0.92
C VAL A 39 8.17 21.25 -0.01
N ASN A 40 7.51 22.36 -0.36
CA ASN A 40 6.34 22.83 0.39
C ASN A 40 5.19 21.81 0.25
N PRO A 41 4.68 21.24 1.36
CA PRO A 41 3.61 20.24 1.28
C PRO A 41 2.28 20.76 0.76
N ASP A 42 2.09 22.08 0.79
CA ASP A 42 0.85 22.69 0.33
C ASP A 42 0.83 22.97 -1.18
N THR A 43 1.93 22.74 -1.89
CA THR A 43 2.01 22.90 -3.33
C THR A 43 1.09 21.87 -4.01
N ARG A 44 0.27 22.33 -4.97
CA ARG A 44 -0.55 21.39 -5.75
C ARG A 44 0.32 20.58 -6.69
N CYS A 45 -0.08 19.33 -6.95
CA CYS A 45 0.72 18.48 -7.81
C CYS A 45 0.94 19.06 -9.21
N ARG A 46 -0.04 19.79 -9.74
CA ARG A 46 0.06 20.46 -11.04
C ARG A 46 1.09 21.59 -11.07
N ASP A 47 1.41 22.15 -9.90
CA ASP A 47 2.33 23.29 -9.78
C ASP A 47 3.76 22.84 -9.42
N LEU A 48 4.01 21.54 -9.34
CA LEU A 48 5.35 21.02 -9.04
C LEU A 48 6.28 21.27 -10.22
N THR A 49 7.49 21.75 -9.92
CA THR A 49 8.53 21.89 -10.94
C THR A 49 9.22 20.55 -11.17
N ASP A 50 9.90 20.41 -12.31
CA ASP A 50 10.65 19.20 -12.62
C ASP A 50 11.73 18.92 -11.57
N ASP A 51 12.39 19.96 -11.05
CA ASP A 51 13.41 19.83 -10.02
C ASP A 51 12.82 19.28 -8.72
N GLU A 52 11.64 19.78 -8.33
CA GLU A 52 10.94 19.32 -7.15
C GLU A 52 10.55 17.84 -7.29
N VAL A 53 10.04 17.46 -8.45
CA VAL A 53 9.69 16.06 -8.74
C VAL A 53 10.93 15.17 -8.63
N LYS A 54 12.07 15.59 -9.16
CA LYS A 54 13.31 14.83 -9.08
C LYS A 54 13.79 14.67 -7.64
N LYS A 55 13.70 15.72 -6.84
CA LYS A 55 14.09 15.64 -5.43
C LYS A 55 13.21 14.67 -4.64
N ILE A 56 11.91 14.73 -4.87
CA ILE A 56 10.96 13.81 -4.23
C ILE A 56 11.26 12.37 -4.64
N SER A 57 11.47 12.13 -5.94
CA SER A 57 11.78 10.79 -6.45
C SER A 57 13.05 10.24 -5.84
N ALA A 58 14.10 11.07 -5.70
CA ALA A 58 15.36 10.65 -5.12
C ALA A 58 15.20 10.23 -3.66
N VAL A 59 14.43 11.00 -2.88
CA VAL A 59 14.17 10.66 -1.48
C VAL A 59 13.39 9.35 -1.37
N ILE A 60 12.39 9.15 -2.21
CA ILE A 60 11.60 7.92 -2.22
C ILE A 60 12.48 6.71 -2.54
N ASP A 61 13.33 6.83 -3.57
CA ASP A 61 14.21 5.74 -3.97
C ASP A 61 15.18 5.33 -2.86
N GLU A 62 15.65 6.30 -2.07
CA GLU A 62 16.60 6.03 -0.99
C GLU A 62 15.93 5.46 0.27
N THR A 63 14.73 5.91 0.60
CA THR A 63 14.16 5.67 1.93
C THR A 63 12.94 4.76 1.94
N GLN A 64 12.27 4.58 0.81
CA GLN A 64 11.00 3.86 0.77
C GLN A 64 11.02 2.70 -0.21
N THR A 65 10.35 1.62 0.16
CA THR A 65 10.01 0.54 -0.76
C THR A 65 8.54 0.75 -1.14
N VAL A 66 8.26 0.94 -2.42
CA VAL A 66 6.93 1.32 -2.88
C VAL A 66 6.49 0.52 -4.10
N GLU A 67 5.20 0.55 -4.39
CA GLU A 67 4.57 -0.03 -5.58
C GLU A 67 4.96 -1.49 -5.80
N GLY A 68 5.44 -1.83 -7.00
CA GLY A 68 5.76 -3.21 -7.35
C GLY A 68 6.77 -3.87 -6.43
N ASP A 69 7.79 -3.14 -6.01
CA ASP A 69 8.80 -3.67 -5.09
C ASP A 69 8.21 -4.01 -3.73
N LEU A 70 7.34 -3.13 -3.21
CA LEU A 70 6.66 -3.39 -1.94
C LEU A 70 5.68 -4.56 -2.07
N ARG A 71 4.93 -4.61 -3.16
CA ARG A 71 3.99 -5.72 -3.40
C ARG A 71 4.73 -7.05 -3.45
N ARG A 72 5.88 -7.08 -4.10
CA ARG A 72 6.73 -8.27 -4.19
C ARG A 72 7.24 -8.68 -2.81
N GLU A 73 7.71 -7.72 -2.02
CA GLU A 73 8.20 -7.97 -0.67
C GLU A 73 7.12 -8.57 0.21
N ILE A 74 5.92 -8.00 0.19
CA ILE A 74 4.79 -8.52 0.96
C ILE A 74 4.43 -9.94 0.53
N ALA A 75 4.38 -10.17 -0.78
CA ALA A 75 4.07 -11.50 -1.31
C ALA A 75 5.11 -12.54 -0.89
N LEU A 76 6.40 -12.17 -0.91
CA LEU A 76 7.47 -13.06 -0.47
C LEU A 76 7.40 -13.33 1.02
N ASN A 77 7.06 -12.34 1.83
CA ASN A 77 6.91 -12.51 3.27
C ASN A 77 5.77 -13.48 3.60
N ILE A 78 4.64 -13.34 2.92
CA ILE A 78 3.50 -14.25 3.08
C ILE A 78 3.88 -15.66 2.64
N LYS A 79 4.54 -15.78 1.49
CA LYS A 79 5.00 -17.07 0.99
C LYS A 79 5.93 -17.76 1.98
N ARG A 80 6.85 -17.01 2.57
CA ARG A 80 7.76 -17.54 3.59
C ARG A 80 6.99 -18.09 4.79
N LEU A 81 5.98 -17.35 5.27
CA LEU A 81 5.16 -17.80 6.38
C LEU A 81 4.44 -19.10 6.05
N GLN A 82 3.95 -19.22 4.81
CA GLN A 82 3.27 -20.44 4.36
C GLN A 82 4.25 -21.62 4.26
N GLU A 83 5.46 -21.40 3.79
CA GLU A 83 6.49 -22.44 3.64
C GLU A 83 6.98 -22.95 5.00
N ILE A 84 7.13 -22.05 5.97
CA ILE A 84 7.53 -22.42 7.33
C ILE A 84 6.44 -23.26 8.00
N GLY A 85 5.19 -23.08 7.60
CA GLY A 85 4.06 -23.83 8.19
C GLY A 85 3.62 -23.30 9.54
N CYS A 86 3.96 -22.03 9.88
CA CYS A 86 3.50 -21.43 11.12
C CYS A 86 2.00 -21.13 11.05
N PHE A 87 1.40 -20.81 12.20
CA PHE A 87 -0.03 -20.54 12.28
C PHE A 87 -0.44 -19.41 11.32
N ARG A 88 0.31 -18.31 11.29
CA ARG A 88 0.01 -17.19 10.38
C ARG A 88 0.03 -17.63 8.92
N GLY A 89 1.01 -18.46 8.55
CA GLY A 89 1.11 -18.98 7.19
C GLY A 89 -0.07 -19.84 6.80
N ILE A 90 -0.53 -20.68 7.71
CA ILE A 90 -1.70 -21.53 7.49
C ILE A 90 -2.95 -20.67 7.30
N ARG A 91 -3.11 -19.59 8.08
CA ARG A 91 -4.24 -18.69 7.92
C ARG A 91 -4.21 -17.97 6.56
N HIS A 92 -3.04 -17.54 6.09
CA HIS A 92 -2.90 -16.96 4.75
C HIS A 92 -3.27 -17.96 3.65
N ARG A 93 -2.84 -19.21 3.80
CA ARG A 93 -3.13 -20.26 2.81
C ARG A 93 -4.63 -20.50 2.71
N LYS A 94 -5.34 -20.47 3.83
CA LYS A 94 -6.79 -20.71 3.88
C LYS A 94 -7.61 -19.46 3.57
N GLY A 95 -6.98 -18.29 3.40
CA GLY A 95 -7.69 -17.04 3.17
C GLY A 95 -8.49 -16.57 4.36
N LEU A 96 -8.00 -16.81 5.57
CA LEU A 96 -8.68 -16.46 6.82
C LEU A 96 -7.95 -15.33 7.53
N PRO A 97 -8.64 -14.60 8.44
CA PRO A 97 -7.98 -13.58 9.25
C PRO A 97 -6.79 -14.14 10.02
N VAL A 98 -5.72 -13.36 10.11
CA VAL A 98 -4.42 -13.81 10.60
C VAL A 98 -4.15 -13.39 12.05
N ARG A 99 -4.86 -12.37 12.53
CA ARG A 99 -4.59 -11.74 13.83
C ARG A 99 -5.55 -12.16 14.93
N GLY A 100 -6.08 -13.37 14.86
CA GLY A 100 -6.94 -13.92 15.91
C GLY A 100 -8.37 -13.41 15.90
N GLN A 101 -8.81 -12.82 14.78
CA GLN A 101 -10.18 -12.32 14.68
C GLN A 101 -11.17 -13.50 14.60
N LYS A 102 -12.40 -13.22 15.03
CA LYS A 102 -13.48 -14.19 14.89
C LYS A 102 -13.81 -14.43 13.44
N THR A 103 -14.08 -15.69 13.09
CA THR A 103 -14.40 -16.08 11.71
C THR A 103 -15.83 -16.55 11.53
N LYS A 104 -16.56 -16.78 12.61
CA LYS A 104 -17.92 -17.28 12.57
C LYS A 104 -18.88 -16.28 11.93
N THR A 105 -18.68 -14.99 12.21
CA THR A 105 -19.46 -13.90 11.64
C THR A 105 -18.48 -12.91 11.00
N ASN A 106 -18.90 -12.01 10.21
CA ASN A 106 -18.09 -10.92 9.66
C ASN A 106 -16.75 -11.36 9.06
N ALA A 107 -15.68 -11.04 9.05
CA ALA A 107 -14.42 -11.48 8.44
C ALA A 107 -14.48 -11.53 6.89
N ARG A 108 -15.34 -10.68 6.31
CA ARG A 108 -15.56 -10.70 4.85
C ARG A 108 -14.38 -10.16 4.06
N THR A 109 -13.58 -9.29 4.63
CA THR A 109 -12.40 -8.74 3.95
C THR A 109 -11.45 -9.84 3.48
N ARG A 110 -11.22 -10.84 4.32
CA ARG A 110 -10.34 -11.97 3.97
C ARG A 110 -11.08 -13.10 3.28
N LYS A 111 -12.29 -13.40 3.77
CA LYS A 111 -13.08 -14.53 3.24
C LYS A 111 -13.78 -14.19 1.94
N GLY A 112 -13.97 -12.90 1.66
CA GLY A 112 -14.70 -12.44 0.50
C GLY A 112 -16.21 -12.42 0.73
N PRO A 113 -17.00 -12.17 -0.32
CA PRO A 113 -18.46 -12.13 -0.21
C PRO A 113 -19.01 -13.46 0.28
N LYS A 114 -20.19 -13.40 0.89
CA LYS A 114 -20.89 -14.62 1.29
C LYS A 114 -21.17 -15.48 0.08
N ARG A 115 -20.97 -16.79 0.25
CA ARG A 115 -21.27 -17.77 -0.77
C ARG A 115 -22.30 -18.75 -0.22
N THR A 116 -23.37 -18.96 -0.98
CA THR A 116 -24.35 -19.97 -0.65
C THR A 116 -24.01 -21.25 -1.39
N VAL A 117 -23.90 -22.35 -0.64
CA VAL A 117 -23.66 -23.66 -1.25
C VAL A 117 -24.99 -24.17 -1.79
N ALA A 118 -25.08 -24.31 -3.12
CA ALA A 118 -26.35 -24.60 -3.79
C ALA A 118 -27.04 -25.87 -3.28
N ASN A 119 -26.31 -26.90 -2.97
CA ASN A 119 -26.87 -28.18 -2.55
C ASN A 119 -26.79 -28.41 -1.04
N LYS A 120 -26.45 -27.38 -0.29
CA LYS A 120 -26.34 -27.52 1.15
C LYS A 120 -27.72 -27.62 1.79
N LYS A 121 -27.95 -28.71 2.48
CA LYS A 121 -29.19 -28.91 3.24
C LYS A 121 -28.88 -28.75 4.72
N LYS A 122 -29.85 -28.29 5.43
CA LYS A 122 -29.72 -28.09 6.86
C LYS A 122 -30.55 -29.10 7.62
#